data_110277145ea56de7000e0220594af1ea
#
_entry.id   110277145ea56de7000e0220594af1ea
#
_cell.length_a   1.000
_cell.length_b   1.000
_cell.length_c   1.000
_cell.angle_alpha   90.00
_cell.angle_beta   90.00
_cell.angle_gamma   90.00
#
_symmetry.space_group_name_H-M   'P 1'
#
loop_
_entity.id
_entity.type
_entity.pdbx_description
1 polymer ?
#
loop_
_entity_poly.entity_id
_entity_poly.type
_entity_poly.pdbx_seq_one_letter_code
_entity_poly.pdbx_strand_id
1 'polypeptide(L)'
;WATKLTMAVNVSARQFREADFIGRIESLIARVGIDAFSLELELTESVLVDDLEATLEKMAQLRRHGVRFALDDFGTGYSSLAYLKRLPIDVLKIDRSFTMDIDAPEHSGQGKRPAVLIDAIVAMAHQLDLRVLAEGVETLAQQERLLRSGCDLFQGYRFSRPLPEAEFRAWAAAQQ
;
A
#
# COMPACT_ATOMS: atom_id res chain seq x y z
N TRP A 1 19.33 6.36 11.75
CA TRP A 1 19.18 5.61 10.49
C TRP A 1 19.73 6.49 9.38
N ALA A 2 20.67 5.99 8.55
CA ALA A 2 21.18 6.71 7.39
C ALA A 2 20.12 6.80 6.28
N THR A 3 19.19 5.84 6.22
CA THR A 3 18.06 5.82 5.28
C THR A 3 16.78 6.25 5.98
N LYS A 4 16.04 7.17 5.35
CA LYS A 4 14.74 7.62 5.84
C LYS A 4 13.72 6.48 5.65
N LEU A 5 13.26 5.89 6.74
CA LEU A 5 12.24 4.83 6.72
C LEU A 5 10.84 5.43 6.65
N THR A 6 9.94 4.71 5.99
CA THR A 6 8.49 4.96 6.04
C THR A 6 7.84 3.89 6.90
N MET A 7 6.96 4.30 7.78
CA MET A 7 6.12 3.42 8.57
C MET A 7 4.71 3.42 7.97
N ALA A 8 4.32 2.29 7.41
CA ALA A 8 2.97 2.07 6.95
C ALA A 8 2.10 1.53 8.09
N VAL A 9 0.89 2.06 8.22
CA VAL A 9 -0.05 1.73 9.29
C VAL A 9 -1.43 1.49 8.71
N ASN A 10 -1.97 0.30 8.95
CA ASN A 10 -3.33 -0.06 8.57
C ASN A 10 -4.35 0.73 9.40
N VAL A 11 -5.32 1.34 8.71
CA VAL A 11 -6.41 2.09 9.32
C VAL A 11 -7.73 1.53 8.82
N SER A 12 -8.54 0.99 9.72
CA SER A 12 -9.86 0.51 9.36
C SER A 12 -10.81 1.66 8.95
N ALA A 13 -11.77 1.37 8.08
CA ALA A 13 -12.80 2.32 7.69
C ALA A 13 -13.52 2.93 8.91
N ARG A 14 -13.75 2.13 9.95
CA ARG A 14 -14.37 2.61 11.20
C ARG A 14 -13.50 3.67 11.89
N GLN A 15 -12.21 3.42 12.05
CA GLN A 15 -11.29 4.38 12.69
C GLN A 15 -11.19 5.66 11.87
N PHE A 16 -11.07 5.54 10.54
CA PHE A 16 -10.95 6.69 9.65
C PHE A 16 -12.19 7.61 9.71
N ARG A 17 -13.38 7.05 9.96
CA ARG A 17 -14.65 7.82 10.08
C ARG A 17 -14.80 8.56 11.41
N GLU A 18 -14.06 8.20 12.45
CA GLU A 18 -14.14 8.90 13.73
C GLU A 18 -13.95 10.41 13.55
N ALA A 19 -14.77 11.22 14.26
CA ALA A 19 -14.78 12.67 14.09
C ALA A 19 -13.46 13.32 14.50
N ASP A 20 -12.78 12.77 15.51
CA ASP A 20 -11.53 13.27 16.07
C ASP A 20 -10.28 12.61 15.45
N PHE A 21 -10.44 11.78 14.40
CA PHE A 21 -9.34 10.99 13.82
C PHE A 21 -8.15 11.87 13.44
N ILE A 22 -8.39 12.99 12.77
CA ILE A 22 -7.33 13.92 12.33
C ILE A 22 -6.58 14.47 13.54
N GLY A 23 -7.28 15.02 14.53
CA GLY A 23 -6.66 15.57 15.73
C GLY A 23 -5.84 14.54 16.51
N ARG A 24 -6.27 13.27 16.50
CA ARG A 24 -5.51 12.16 17.11
C ARG A 24 -4.22 11.89 16.37
N ILE A 25 -4.24 11.84 15.03
CA ILE A 25 -3.03 11.62 14.22
C ILE A 25 -2.05 12.78 14.41
N GLU A 26 -2.52 14.03 14.33
CA GLU A 26 -1.68 15.22 14.55
C GLU A 26 -1.04 15.23 15.94
N SER A 27 -1.84 14.92 16.97
CA SER A 27 -1.35 14.82 18.35
C SER A 27 -0.31 13.69 18.52
N LEU A 28 -0.48 12.56 17.84
CA LEU A 28 0.48 11.46 17.85
C LEU A 28 1.79 11.85 17.20
N ILE A 29 1.76 12.46 16.01
CA ILE A 29 2.94 12.94 15.29
C ILE A 29 3.72 13.93 16.16
N ALA A 30 3.02 14.92 16.76
CA ALA A 30 3.64 15.91 17.61
C ALA A 30 4.26 15.30 18.88
N ARG A 31 3.56 14.36 19.52
CA ARG A 31 4.00 13.72 20.77
C ARG A 31 5.21 12.81 20.54
N VAL A 32 5.23 12.07 19.43
CA VAL A 32 6.32 11.14 19.09
C VAL A 32 7.51 11.87 18.47
N GLY A 33 7.26 13.04 17.87
CA GLY A 33 8.29 13.85 17.22
C GLY A 33 8.80 13.24 15.91
N ILE A 34 7.97 12.46 15.21
CA ILE A 34 8.33 11.92 13.91
C ILE A 34 8.08 12.94 12.79
N ASP A 35 8.84 12.81 11.71
CA ASP A 35 8.52 13.49 10.47
C ASP A 35 7.25 12.87 9.86
N ALA A 36 6.21 13.67 9.67
CA ALA A 36 4.93 13.21 9.13
C ALA A 36 5.07 12.55 7.74
N PHE A 37 6.07 12.95 6.94
CA PHE A 37 6.41 12.28 5.67
C PHE A 37 6.91 10.85 5.83
N SER A 38 7.25 10.45 7.05
CA SER A 38 7.62 9.06 7.37
C SER A 38 6.43 8.21 7.76
N LEU A 39 5.22 8.77 7.84
CA LEU A 39 3.98 8.05 8.13
C LEU A 39 3.17 7.86 6.85
N GLU A 40 2.79 6.63 6.57
CA GLU A 40 1.87 6.24 5.49
C GLU A 40 0.67 5.52 6.10
N LEU A 41 -0.54 5.97 5.81
CA LEU A 41 -1.77 5.33 6.27
C LEU A 41 -2.33 4.45 5.16
N GLU A 42 -2.51 3.17 5.45
CA GLU A 42 -3.06 2.17 4.53
C GLU A 42 -4.58 2.08 4.74
N LEU A 43 -5.34 2.34 3.69
CA LEU A 43 -6.80 2.33 3.68
C LEU A 43 -7.30 1.33 2.65
N THR A 44 -8.23 0.46 3.04
CA THR A 44 -8.91 -0.41 2.07
C THR A 44 -9.99 0.35 1.31
N GLU A 45 -10.44 -0.18 0.16
CA GLU A 45 -11.51 0.40 -0.66
C GLU A 45 -12.81 0.68 0.14
N SER A 46 -13.06 -0.07 1.21
CA SER A 46 -14.25 0.09 2.06
C SER A 46 -14.39 1.45 2.72
N VAL A 47 -13.30 2.23 2.82
CA VAL A 47 -13.35 3.61 3.33
C VAL A 47 -14.15 4.52 2.39
N LEU A 48 -14.19 4.20 1.09
CA LEU A 48 -14.78 5.03 0.03
C LEU A 48 -16.29 4.83 -0.14
N VAL A 49 -16.85 3.74 0.44
CA VAL A 49 -18.21 3.29 0.11
C VAL A 49 -19.29 4.21 0.65
N ASP A 50 -19.11 4.80 1.83
CA ASP A 50 -20.21 5.52 2.51
C ASP A 50 -20.23 7.02 2.21
N ASP A 51 -19.08 7.70 2.26
CA ASP A 51 -18.97 9.15 2.03
C ASP A 51 -17.60 9.49 1.43
N LEU A 52 -17.55 9.55 0.11
CA LEU A 52 -16.33 9.87 -0.62
C LEU A 52 -15.84 11.29 -0.36
N GLU A 53 -16.75 12.29 -0.31
CA GLU A 53 -16.35 13.69 -0.18
C GLU A 53 -15.72 13.94 1.19
N ALA A 54 -16.35 13.46 2.27
CA ALA A 54 -15.78 13.57 3.61
C ALA A 54 -14.44 12.81 3.73
N THR A 55 -14.31 11.67 3.05
CA THR A 55 -13.05 10.91 2.98
C THR A 55 -11.95 11.73 2.31
N LEU A 56 -12.24 12.33 1.14
CA LEU A 56 -11.29 13.16 0.40
C LEU A 56 -10.84 14.38 1.21
N GLU A 57 -11.76 15.05 1.91
CA GLU A 57 -11.45 16.19 2.77
C GLU A 57 -10.50 15.80 3.91
N LYS A 58 -10.79 14.70 4.61
CA LYS A 58 -9.90 14.18 5.68
C LYS A 58 -8.51 13.82 5.16
N MET A 59 -8.44 13.12 4.03
CA MET A 59 -7.15 12.77 3.40
C MET A 59 -6.39 14.04 3.02
N ALA A 60 -7.03 15.00 2.38
CA ALA A 60 -6.41 16.27 1.97
C ALA A 60 -5.89 17.06 3.18
N GLN A 61 -6.60 17.03 4.33
CA GLN A 61 -6.16 17.69 5.55
C GLN A 61 -4.88 17.02 6.10
N LEU A 62 -4.84 15.69 6.24
CA LEU A 62 -3.66 14.98 6.73
C LEU A 62 -2.46 15.11 5.77
N ARG A 63 -2.70 15.14 4.45
CA ARG A 63 -1.63 15.38 3.46
C ARG A 63 -0.97 16.75 3.60
N ARG A 64 -1.72 17.80 3.98
CA ARG A 64 -1.12 19.11 4.26
C ARG A 64 -0.10 19.09 5.40
N HIS A 65 -0.23 18.11 6.32
CA HIS A 65 0.74 17.85 7.39
C HIS A 65 1.89 16.92 6.96
N GLY A 66 1.84 16.38 5.74
CA GLY A 66 2.88 15.50 5.20
C GLY A 66 2.59 14.01 5.30
N VAL A 67 1.44 13.60 5.87
CA VAL A 67 1.05 12.19 5.93
C VAL A 67 0.76 11.66 4.53
N ARG A 68 1.27 10.47 4.21
CA ARG A 68 1.04 9.78 2.94
C ARG A 68 -0.06 8.74 3.06
N PHE A 69 -0.61 8.34 1.91
CA PHE A 69 -1.67 7.35 1.85
C PHE A 69 -1.36 6.25 0.85
N ALA A 70 -1.70 5.02 1.22
CA ALA A 70 -1.75 3.87 0.33
C ALA A 70 -3.19 3.31 0.27
N LEU A 71 -3.59 2.86 -0.91
CA LEU A 71 -4.82 2.09 -1.09
C LEU A 71 -4.48 0.61 -1.04
N ASP A 72 -5.06 -0.08 -0.05
CA ASP A 72 -4.80 -1.48 0.24
C ASP A 72 -5.85 -2.42 -0.37
N ASP A 73 -5.50 -3.70 -0.54
CA ASP A 73 -6.34 -4.78 -1.07
C ASP A 73 -6.93 -4.48 -2.47
N PHE A 74 -6.24 -3.70 -3.30
CA PHE A 74 -6.76 -3.31 -4.61
C PHE A 74 -7.00 -4.51 -5.52
N GLY A 75 -8.19 -4.54 -6.10
CA GLY A 75 -8.63 -5.57 -7.06
C GLY A 75 -9.45 -6.70 -6.43
N THR A 76 -9.64 -6.71 -5.10
CA THR A 76 -10.49 -7.70 -4.41
C THR A 76 -11.94 -7.22 -4.26
N GLY A 77 -12.20 -5.94 -4.48
CA GLY A 77 -13.50 -5.28 -4.29
C GLY A 77 -14.07 -4.64 -5.55
N TYR A 78 -15.04 -3.77 -5.35
CA TYR A 78 -15.70 -3.00 -6.40
C TYR A 78 -14.96 -1.66 -6.66
N SER A 79 -13.69 -1.74 -7.07
CA SER A 79 -12.92 -0.53 -7.37
C SER A 79 -13.51 0.20 -8.57
N SER A 80 -14.17 1.31 -8.34
CA SER A 80 -14.49 2.23 -9.43
C SER A 80 -13.24 3.06 -9.77
N LEU A 81 -12.70 2.88 -10.98
CA LEU A 81 -11.60 3.70 -11.50
C LEU A 81 -11.89 5.21 -11.42
N ALA A 82 -13.18 5.59 -11.44
CA ALA A 82 -13.60 6.97 -11.27
C ALA A 82 -13.24 7.55 -9.89
N TYR A 83 -13.27 6.72 -8.85
CA TYR A 83 -12.87 7.13 -7.51
C TYR A 83 -11.36 7.17 -7.35
N LEU A 84 -10.65 6.17 -7.89
CA LEU A 84 -9.19 6.10 -7.80
C LEU A 84 -8.50 7.37 -8.29
N LYS A 85 -8.96 7.94 -9.40
CA LYS A 85 -8.44 9.21 -9.96
C LYS A 85 -8.56 10.40 -9.01
N ARG A 86 -9.52 10.38 -8.09
CA ARG A 86 -9.80 11.50 -7.16
C ARG A 86 -9.07 11.34 -5.84
N LEU A 87 -8.62 10.13 -5.52
CA LEU A 87 -7.97 9.84 -4.25
C LEU A 87 -6.57 10.46 -4.19
N PRO A 88 -6.26 11.21 -3.14
CA PRO A 88 -4.93 11.76 -2.94
C PRO A 88 -4.03 10.69 -2.27
N ILE A 89 -3.80 9.57 -2.96
CA ILE A 89 -2.92 8.48 -2.54
C ILE A 89 -1.57 8.56 -3.23
N ASP A 90 -0.57 7.88 -2.68
CA ASP A 90 0.81 7.84 -3.18
C ASP A 90 1.19 6.42 -3.67
N VAL A 91 0.54 5.40 -3.10
CA VAL A 91 0.82 3.99 -3.37
C VAL A 91 -0.48 3.23 -3.59
N LEU A 92 -0.47 2.35 -4.59
CA LEU A 92 -1.49 1.34 -4.83
C LEU A 92 -0.91 -0.03 -4.45
N LYS A 93 -1.53 -0.76 -3.52
CA LYS A 93 -1.09 -2.08 -3.08
C LYS A 93 -1.90 -3.15 -3.80
N ILE A 94 -1.20 -4.04 -4.51
CA ILE A 94 -1.80 -5.20 -5.16
C ILE A 94 -1.88 -6.33 -4.14
N ASP A 95 -3.10 -6.82 -3.87
CA ASP A 95 -3.35 -7.90 -2.92
C ASP A 95 -2.57 -9.17 -3.27
N ARG A 96 -2.17 -9.88 -2.24
CA ARG A 96 -1.39 -11.14 -2.34
C ARG A 96 -2.06 -12.22 -3.21
N SER A 97 -3.39 -12.23 -3.34
CA SER A 97 -4.08 -13.23 -4.17
C SER A 97 -3.67 -13.18 -5.63
N PHE A 98 -3.29 -11.99 -6.13
CA PHE A 98 -2.74 -11.84 -7.48
C PHE A 98 -1.28 -12.31 -7.58
N THR A 99 -0.52 -12.15 -6.51
CA THR A 99 0.90 -12.50 -6.47
C THR A 99 1.11 -14.00 -6.32
N MET A 100 0.28 -14.68 -5.52
CA MET A 100 0.42 -16.11 -5.22
C MET A 100 0.33 -16.99 -6.47
N ASP A 101 -0.54 -16.65 -7.42
CA ASP A 101 -0.80 -17.45 -8.62
C ASP A 101 0.04 -17.04 -9.83
N ILE A 102 0.95 -16.07 -9.67
CA ILE A 102 1.73 -15.51 -10.78
C ILE A 102 2.70 -16.52 -11.40
N ASP A 103 3.15 -17.50 -10.61
CA ASP A 103 4.06 -18.58 -11.00
C ASP A 103 3.33 -19.88 -11.36
N ALA A 104 1.98 -19.89 -11.34
CA ALA A 104 1.21 -21.10 -11.65
C ALA A 104 1.51 -21.59 -13.07
N PRO A 105 1.73 -22.91 -13.28
CA PRO A 105 2.02 -23.47 -14.58
C PRO A 105 0.94 -23.11 -15.61
N GLU A 106 1.32 -22.77 -16.82
CA GLU A 106 0.41 -22.35 -17.91
C GLU A 106 -0.72 -23.36 -18.20
N HIS A 107 -0.52 -24.62 -17.83
CA HIS A 107 -1.47 -25.73 -18.03
C HIS A 107 -2.65 -25.75 -17.05
N SER A 108 -2.61 -24.96 -15.97
CA SER A 108 -3.70 -24.87 -15.00
C SER A 108 -4.88 -23.99 -15.49
N GLY A 109 -4.76 -23.38 -16.66
CA GLY A 109 -5.78 -22.49 -17.22
C GLY A 109 -5.91 -21.13 -16.47
N GLN A 110 -5.26 -21.00 -15.32
CA GLN A 110 -5.30 -19.82 -14.46
C GLN A 110 -4.02 -18.96 -14.54
N GLY A 111 -2.88 -19.54 -14.94
CA GLY A 111 -1.56 -18.89 -14.81
C GLY A 111 -1.32 -17.64 -15.64
N LYS A 112 -2.06 -17.40 -16.74
CA LYS A 112 -1.90 -16.18 -17.56
C LYS A 112 -2.74 -15.00 -17.09
N ARG A 113 -3.89 -15.25 -16.45
CA ARG A 113 -4.82 -14.18 -16.07
C ARG A 113 -4.30 -13.27 -14.94
N PRO A 114 -3.73 -13.80 -13.84
CA PRO A 114 -3.15 -12.95 -12.79
C PRO A 114 -2.05 -12.02 -13.32
N ALA A 115 -1.12 -12.53 -14.12
CA ALA A 115 -0.05 -11.73 -14.69
C ALA A 115 -0.55 -10.60 -15.61
N VAL A 116 -1.55 -10.86 -16.45
CA VAL A 116 -2.16 -9.83 -17.32
C VAL A 116 -2.89 -8.78 -16.50
N LEU A 117 -3.57 -9.18 -15.41
CA LEU A 117 -4.23 -8.25 -14.52
C LEU A 117 -3.22 -7.36 -13.79
N ILE A 118 -2.13 -7.91 -13.30
CA ILE A 118 -1.05 -7.13 -12.69
C ILE A 118 -0.48 -6.12 -13.68
N ASP A 119 -0.15 -6.55 -14.91
CA ASP A 119 0.36 -5.66 -15.94
C ASP A 119 -0.61 -4.49 -16.22
N ALA A 120 -1.91 -4.76 -16.26
CA ALA A 120 -2.94 -3.75 -16.46
C ALA A 120 -3.07 -2.79 -15.24
N ILE A 121 -3.03 -3.32 -14.02
CA ILE A 121 -3.09 -2.52 -12.78
C ILE A 121 -1.88 -1.59 -12.69
N VAL A 122 -0.67 -2.11 -12.94
CA VAL A 122 0.56 -1.32 -12.91
C VAL A 122 0.52 -0.20 -13.96
N ALA A 123 0.15 -0.52 -15.20
CA ALA A 123 0.06 0.48 -16.26
C ALA A 123 -0.95 1.58 -15.91
N MET A 124 -2.11 1.22 -15.35
CA MET A 124 -3.13 2.16 -14.90
C MET A 124 -2.62 3.04 -13.76
N ALA A 125 -2.00 2.45 -12.73
CA ALA A 125 -1.49 3.18 -11.57
C ALA A 125 -0.43 4.20 -11.97
N HIS A 126 0.51 3.82 -12.84
CA HIS A 126 1.53 4.74 -13.35
C HIS A 126 0.94 5.89 -14.19
N GLN A 127 -0.16 5.68 -14.92
CA GLN A 127 -0.87 6.76 -15.61
C GLN A 127 -1.53 7.75 -14.64
N LEU A 128 -1.70 7.38 -13.38
CA LEU A 128 -2.22 8.22 -12.30
C LEU A 128 -1.10 8.75 -11.38
N ASP A 129 0.17 8.62 -11.78
CA ASP A 129 1.36 9.00 -11.00
C ASP A 129 1.45 8.27 -9.63
N LEU A 130 0.89 7.05 -9.53
CA LEU A 130 0.94 6.22 -8.33
C LEU A 130 2.07 5.20 -8.43
N ARG A 131 2.75 4.96 -7.32
CA ARG A 131 3.64 3.80 -7.18
C ARG A 131 2.84 2.54 -6.89
N VAL A 132 3.33 1.41 -7.35
CA VAL A 132 2.69 0.11 -7.14
C VAL A 132 3.53 -0.74 -6.19
N LEU A 133 2.90 -1.22 -5.12
CA LEU A 133 3.46 -2.19 -4.18
C LEU A 133 2.78 -3.55 -4.39
N ALA A 134 3.57 -4.59 -4.64
CA ALA A 134 3.08 -5.95 -4.70
C ALA A 134 3.24 -6.65 -3.35
N GLU A 135 2.14 -7.19 -2.83
CA GLU A 135 2.11 -7.91 -1.57
C GLU A 135 2.29 -9.42 -1.72
N GLY A 136 2.66 -10.09 -0.63
CA GLY A 136 2.74 -11.54 -0.57
C GLY A 136 3.85 -12.14 -1.44
N VAL A 137 4.92 -11.40 -1.70
CA VAL A 137 6.07 -11.90 -2.46
C VAL A 137 6.86 -12.89 -1.60
N GLU A 138 6.89 -14.16 -2.01
CA GLU A 138 7.55 -15.25 -1.28
C GLU A 138 8.74 -15.84 -2.02
N THR A 139 8.75 -15.78 -3.36
CA THR A 139 9.78 -16.38 -4.20
C THR A 139 10.54 -15.34 -5.03
N LEU A 140 11.75 -15.71 -5.47
CA LEU A 140 12.53 -14.89 -6.40
C LEU A 140 11.82 -14.77 -7.76
N ALA A 141 11.19 -15.84 -8.23
CA ALA A 141 10.47 -15.86 -9.51
C ALA A 141 9.29 -14.88 -9.51
N GLN A 142 8.52 -14.84 -8.42
CA GLN A 142 7.46 -13.84 -8.23
C GLN A 142 8.04 -12.42 -8.30
N GLN A 143 9.09 -12.14 -7.54
CA GLN A 143 9.73 -10.82 -7.52
C GLN A 143 10.19 -10.40 -8.92
N GLU A 144 10.89 -11.29 -9.65
CA GLU A 144 11.37 -11.01 -11.01
C GLU A 144 10.22 -10.79 -12.00
N ARG A 145 9.12 -11.55 -11.87
CA ARG A 145 7.93 -11.36 -12.71
C ARG A 145 7.25 -10.03 -12.44
N LEU A 146 7.06 -9.67 -11.17
CA LEU A 146 6.47 -8.40 -10.74
C LEU A 146 7.35 -7.20 -11.15
N LEU A 147 8.67 -7.35 -11.05
CA LEU A 147 9.61 -6.33 -11.52
C LEU A 147 9.48 -6.11 -13.04
N ARG A 148 9.32 -7.20 -13.82
CA ARG A 148 9.06 -7.09 -15.28
C ARG A 148 7.72 -6.45 -15.59
N SER A 149 6.72 -6.61 -14.72
CA SER A 149 5.44 -5.89 -14.82
C SER A 149 5.55 -4.39 -14.51
N GLY A 150 6.67 -3.96 -13.88
CA GLY A 150 6.91 -2.57 -13.50
C GLY A 150 6.49 -2.22 -12.07
N CYS A 151 6.25 -3.21 -11.19
CA CYS A 151 6.00 -2.92 -9.77
C CYS A 151 7.20 -2.20 -9.15
N ASP A 152 6.93 -1.16 -8.37
CA ASP A 152 7.94 -0.26 -7.79
C ASP A 152 8.43 -0.75 -6.42
N LEU A 153 7.54 -1.40 -5.66
CA LEU A 153 7.75 -1.81 -4.28
C LEU A 153 7.28 -3.26 -4.07
N PHE A 154 7.90 -3.93 -3.11
CA PHE A 154 7.61 -5.34 -2.83
C PHE A 154 7.52 -5.57 -1.32
N GLN A 155 6.52 -6.36 -0.91
CA GLN A 155 6.33 -6.79 0.47
C GLN A 155 6.04 -8.29 0.52
N GLY A 156 6.68 -9.02 1.45
CA GLY A 156 6.40 -10.43 1.65
C GLY A 156 7.52 -11.18 2.36
N TYR A 157 7.28 -12.47 2.58
CA TYR A 157 8.19 -13.33 3.33
C TYR A 157 9.54 -13.60 2.64
N ARG A 158 9.65 -13.26 1.37
CA ARG A 158 10.93 -13.27 0.67
C ARG A 158 11.93 -12.31 1.30
N PHE A 159 11.47 -11.18 1.85
CA PHE A 159 12.33 -10.15 2.44
C PHE A 159 12.47 -10.36 3.94
N SER A 160 11.35 -10.45 4.64
CA SER A 160 11.29 -10.77 6.06
C SER A 160 9.87 -11.19 6.46
N ARG A 161 9.76 -12.07 7.44
CA ARG A 161 8.53 -12.25 8.21
C ARG A 161 8.37 -11.05 9.16
N PRO A 162 7.16 -10.80 9.71
CA PRO A 162 6.98 -9.81 10.75
C PRO A 162 7.96 -10.04 11.90
N LEU A 163 8.64 -8.99 12.32
CA LEU A 163 9.67 -9.03 13.37
C LEU A 163 9.24 -8.17 14.56
N PRO A 164 9.50 -8.61 15.80
CA PRO A 164 9.47 -7.74 16.95
C PRO A 164 10.41 -6.54 16.80
N GLU A 165 10.13 -5.43 17.50
CA GLU A 165 10.89 -4.17 17.35
C GLU A 165 12.41 -4.34 17.42
N ALA A 166 12.91 -5.08 18.42
CA ALA A 166 14.34 -5.28 18.61
C ALA A 166 15.00 -6.01 17.41
N GLU A 167 14.33 -7.05 16.90
CA GLU A 167 14.79 -7.82 15.75
C GLU A 167 14.70 -6.99 14.46
N PHE A 168 13.62 -6.20 14.29
CA PHE A 168 13.47 -5.28 13.18
C PHE A 168 14.61 -4.24 13.14
N ARG A 169 14.97 -3.67 14.30
CA ARG A 169 16.09 -2.72 14.39
C ARG A 169 17.41 -3.35 13.94
N ALA A 170 17.69 -4.59 14.37
CA ALA A 170 18.89 -5.32 13.98
C ALA A 170 18.88 -5.64 12.47
N TRP A 171 17.76 -6.14 11.97
CA TRP A 171 17.58 -6.44 10.55
C TRP A 171 17.75 -5.20 9.67
N ALA A 172 17.11 -4.10 10.00
CA ALA A 172 17.18 -2.87 9.23
C ALA A 172 18.58 -2.22 9.28
N ALA A 173 19.34 -2.39 10.36
CA ALA A 173 20.73 -1.94 10.43
C ALA A 173 21.66 -2.77 9.52
N ALA A 174 21.36 -4.06 9.31
CA ALA A 174 22.14 -4.94 8.43
C ALA A 174 21.86 -4.70 6.93
N GLN A 175 20.82 -3.93 6.56
CA GLN A 175 20.48 -3.57 5.16
C GLN A 175 21.18 -2.26 4.70
N GLN A 176 21.93 -1.61 5.56
CA GLN A 176 22.69 -0.38 5.26
C GLN A 176 24.10 -0.71 4.78
#